data_705da8bedbca72f29ef95e662c9b73b5
#
_entry.id   705da8bedbca72f29ef95e662c9b73b5
#
_cell.length_a   1.000
_cell.length_b   1.000
_cell.length_c   1.000
_cell.angle_alpha   90.00
_cell.angle_beta   90.00
_cell.angle_gamma   90.00
#
_symmetry.space_group_name_H-M   'P 1'
#
loop_
_entity.id
_entity.type
_entity.pdbx_description
1 polymer ?
#
loop_
_entity_poly.entity_id
_entity_poly.type
_entity_poly.pdbx_seq_one_letter_code
_entity_poly.pdbx_strand_id
1 'polypeptide(L)'
;MNGSREGQRYDALRTAAAIVGLAVALLLLWRTRTLVLTIFLGVLFALAVSSGVDRLQRWKVPRGIAAPLIVFAFVGLVGAFGSWIGPTVREQTTELRTRLPEALEKLEKWVHSRGGGVIATLIGLSEEAPAPPVVAGDSATGAPPDTLVAVGSLDTARRPAAGPAATKPASASLRDRVLAQLGGAGRYFLHLLGSTLAVVSGIVLVIFLAIYLAIDPGVYRRGLVYLVPERARPRTEETLTAIAMTLRKWLVTQLVAMVVIGAVTTVVLMVLKVRAAVPLGILAGLLEFVPTFGPILSSLPAIAMGFVDSPEKALAVAIAYVGIQFIENHLLIPILMREGLDLPPALTIVMQALMAIVFGVLGLLVAVPLLAAVMITTRTLTRYKLAAGTISETKP
;
A
#
# COMPACT_ATOMS: atom_id res chain seq x y z
N MET A 1 -21.58 -25.42 52.57
CA MET A 1 -21.19 -25.76 51.18
C MET A 1 -21.73 -24.80 50.08
N ASN A 2 -22.45 -23.71 50.41
CA ASN A 2 -23.04 -22.79 49.40
C ASN A 2 -22.14 -21.60 49.01
N GLY A 3 -21.20 -21.17 49.88
CA GLY A 3 -20.38 -19.97 49.59
C GLY A 3 -19.34 -20.12 48.47
N SER A 4 -18.90 -21.36 48.19
CA SER A 4 -17.93 -21.61 47.09
C SER A 4 -18.55 -21.56 45.69
N ARG A 5 -19.84 -21.85 45.56
CA ARG A 5 -20.59 -21.79 44.31
C ARG A 5 -21.00 -20.36 43.91
N GLU A 6 -21.23 -19.49 44.88
CA GLU A 6 -21.51 -18.08 44.61
C GLU A 6 -20.27 -17.33 44.19
N GLY A 7 -19.11 -17.57 44.84
CA GLY A 7 -17.82 -16.99 44.40
C GLY A 7 -17.46 -17.37 42.95
N GLN A 8 -17.59 -18.66 42.61
CA GLN A 8 -17.34 -19.12 41.22
C GLN A 8 -18.30 -18.50 40.19
N ARG A 9 -19.56 -18.25 40.54
CA ARG A 9 -20.53 -17.57 39.66
C ARG A 9 -20.17 -16.10 39.45
N TYR A 10 -19.72 -15.38 40.46
CA TYR A 10 -19.26 -13.99 40.33
C TYR A 10 -17.98 -13.88 39.50
N ASP A 11 -17.04 -14.80 39.64
CA ASP A 11 -15.82 -14.82 38.83
C ASP A 11 -16.13 -15.21 37.38
N ALA A 12 -17.02 -16.16 37.13
CA ALA A 12 -17.48 -16.51 35.79
C ALA A 12 -18.21 -15.35 35.09
N LEU A 13 -19.08 -14.61 35.83
CA LEU A 13 -19.77 -13.42 35.32
C LEU A 13 -18.80 -12.29 34.99
N ARG A 14 -17.80 -12.03 35.85
CA ARG A 14 -16.74 -11.05 35.60
C ARG A 14 -15.92 -11.40 34.37
N THR A 15 -15.53 -12.66 34.22
CA THR A 15 -14.77 -13.15 33.06
C THR A 15 -15.62 -13.06 31.80
N ALA A 16 -16.88 -13.46 31.82
CA ALA A 16 -17.79 -13.33 30.70
C ALA A 16 -18.01 -11.86 30.29
N ALA A 17 -18.23 -10.96 31.29
CA ALA A 17 -18.36 -9.53 31.02
C ALA A 17 -17.07 -8.92 30.42
N ALA A 18 -15.90 -9.35 30.89
CA ALA A 18 -14.62 -8.93 30.34
C ALA A 18 -14.42 -9.40 28.88
N ILE A 19 -14.80 -10.64 28.57
CA ILE A 19 -14.74 -11.18 27.20
C ILE A 19 -15.72 -10.44 26.30
N VAL A 20 -16.96 -10.22 26.72
CA VAL A 20 -17.96 -9.46 25.95
C VAL A 20 -17.49 -8.01 25.75
N GLY A 21 -16.99 -7.36 26.81
CA GLY A 21 -16.43 -6.02 26.75
C GLY A 21 -15.26 -5.92 25.74
N LEU A 22 -14.36 -6.90 25.76
CA LEU A 22 -13.24 -6.99 24.82
C LEU A 22 -13.74 -7.20 23.37
N ALA A 23 -14.72 -8.10 23.17
CA ALA A 23 -15.30 -8.34 21.85
C ALA A 23 -15.99 -7.10 21.30
N VAL A 24 -16.76 -6.37 22.13
CA VAL A 24 -17.39 -5.11 21.74
C VAL A 24 -16.33 -4.05 21.42
N ALA A 25 -15.27 -3.93 22.22
CA ALA A 25 -14.17 -3.00 21.96
C ALA A 25 -13.46 -3.31 20.63
N LEU A 26 -13.20 -4.59 20.36
CA LEU A 26 -12.60 -5.03 19.07
C LEU A 26 -13.53 -4.75 17.88
N LEU A 27 -14.83 -4.99 18.02
CA LEU A 27 -15.82 -4.68 16.99
C LEU A 27 -15.91 -3.16 16.72
N LEU A 28 -15.91 -2.34 17.77
CA LEU A 28 -15.87 -0.88 17.65
C LEU A 28 -14.59 -0.42 16.96
N LEU A 29 -13.44 -0.95 17.38
CA LEU A 29 -12.14 -0.64 16.75
C LEU A 29 -12.13 -1.03 15.28
N TRP A 30 -12.67 -2.20 14.94
CA TRP A 30 -12.81 -2.64 13.56
C TRP A 30 -13.76 -1.75 12.76
N ARG A 31 -14.87 -1.34 13.34
CA ARG A 31 -15.84 -0.44 12.69
C ARG A 31 -15.28 0.95 12.45
N THR A 32 -14.45 1.43 13.37
CA THR A 32 -13.85 2.78 13.34
C THR A 32 -12.42 2.77 12.78
N ARG A 33 -11.96 1.66 12.23
CA ARG A 33 -10.57 1.47 11.76
C ARG A 33 -10.06 2.59 10.86
N THR A 34 -10.89 3.05 9.91
CA THR A 34 -10.52 4.14 8.99
C THR A 34 -10.31 5.44 9.75
N LEU A 35 -11.17 5.75 10.72
CA LEU A 35 -11.04 6.93 11.57
C LEU A 35 -9.74 6.86 12.40
N VAL A 36 -9.46 5.71 13.02
CA VAL A 36 -8.23 5.51 13.81
C VAL A 36 -6.97 5.70 12.96
N LEU A 37 -6.95 5.14 11.74
CA LEU A 37 -5.83 5.32 10.81
C LEU A 37 -5.70 6.77 10.34
N THR A 38 -6.81 7.46 10.08
CA THR A 38 -6.83 8.88 9.71
C THR A 38 -6.33 9.76 10.86
N ILE A 39 -6.73 9.46 12.11
CA ILE A 39 -6.20 10.15 13.30
C ILE A 39 -4.69 9.91 13.42
N PHE A 40 -4.24 8.68 13.25
CA PHE A 40 -2.81 8.37 13.31
C PHE A 40 -2.02 9.12 12.23
N LEU A 41 -2.56 9.20 11.01
CA LEU A 41 -1.99 10.00 9.93
C LEU A 41 -1.95 11.48 10.30
N GLY A 42 -3.02 12.02 10.90
CA GLY A 42 -3.05 13.39 11.44
C GLY A 42 -1.97 13.65 12.49
N VAL A 43 -1.75 12.68 13.40
CA VAL A 43 -0.65 12.74 14.39
C VAL A 43 0.72 12.76 13.70
N LEU A 44 0.93 11.94 12.67
CA LEU A 44 2.17 11.93 11.90
C LEU A 44 2.43 13.31 11.26
N PHE A 45 1.43 13.87 10.59
CA PHE A 45 1.56 15.21 10.00
C PHE A 45 1.78 16.29 11.06
N ALA A 46 1.11 16.19 12.22
CA ALA A 46 1.34 17.11 13.34
C ALA A 46 2.81 17.08 13.81
N LEU A 47 3.42 15.89 13.87
CA LEU A 47 4.83 15.73 14.25
C LEU A 47 5.77 16.38 13.23
N ALA A 48 5.46 16.30 11.91
CA ALA A 48 6.23 16.99 10.88
C ALA A 48 6.07 18.51 11.00
N VAL A 49 4.83 19.00 11.09
CA VAL A 49 4.51 20.42 11.25
C VAL A 49 5.16 20.99 12.50
N SER A 50 5.16 20.27 13.60
CA SER A 50 5.79 20.67 14.88
C SER A 50 7.29 21.01 14.71
N SER A 51 8.00 20.35 13.76
CA SER A 51 9.39 20.68 13.43
C SER A 51 9.54 22.10 12.92
N GLY A 52 8.66 22.52 12.02
CA GLY A 52 8.62 23.87 11.46
C GLY A 52 8.16 24.89 12.49
N VAL A 53 7.16 24.52 13.32
CA VAL A 53 6.65 25.38 14.41
C VAL A 53 7.76 25.69 15.41
N ASP A 54 8.53 24.70 15.85
CA ASP A 54 9.66 24.91 16.76
C ASP A 54 10.73 25.83 16.15
N ARG A 55 10.89 25.83 14.82
CA ARG A 55 11.81 26.71 14.12
C ARG A 55 11.29 28.14 14.04
N LEU A 56 9.99 28.35 13.76
CA LEU A 56 9.33 29.65 13.75
C LEU A 56 9.27 30.28 15.14
N GLN A 57 9.14 29.46 16.21
CA GLN A 57 9.21 29.96 17.58
C GLN A 57 10.55 30.64 17.92
N ARG A 58 11.66 30.20 17.31
CA ARG A 58 12.96 30.88 17.47
C ARG A 58 12.93 32.31 16.90
N TRP A 59 12.01 32.57 15.96
CA TRP A 59 11.76 33.91 15.41
C TRP A 59 10.62 34.64 16.14
N LYS A 60 10.30 34.19 17.39
CA LYS A 60 9.26 34.79 18.25
C LYS A 60 7.83 34.69 17.73
N VAL A 61 7.55 33.82 16.77
CA VAL A 61 6.17 33.56 16.29
C VAL A 61 5.47 32.60 17.26
N PRO A 62 4.31 32.97 17.84
CA PRO A 62 3.59 32.10 18.76
C PRO A 62 3.06 30.83 18.03
N ARG A 63 3.03 29.69 18.73
CA ARG A 63 2.63 28.39 18.16
C ARG A 63 1.24 28.42 17.54
N GLY A 64 0.30 29.15 18.13
CA GLY A 64 -1.06 29.32 17.62
C GLY A 64 -1.14 29.92 16.22
N ILE A 65 -0.13 30.72 15.81
CA ILE A 65 -0.03 31.29 14.47
C ILE A 65 0.91 30.46 13.59
N ALA A 66 2.01 29.96 14.16
CA ALA A 66 3.01 29.21 13.41
C ALA A 66 2.46 27.90 12.83
N ALA A 67 1.63 27.16 13.57
CA ALA A 67 1.10 25.88 13.11
C ALA A 67 0.13 26.04 11.92
N PRO A 68 -0.92 26.87 11.97
CA PRO A 68 -1.77 27.13 10.80
C PRO A 68 -0.96 27.69 9.63
N LEU A 69 -0.03 28.62 9.88
CA LEU A 69 0.78 29.24 8.83
C LEU A 69 1.57 28.19 8.04
N ILE A 70 2.24 27.24 8.73
CA ILE A 70 3.01 26.18 8.08
C ILE A 70 2.10 25.26 7.29
N VAL A 71 0.96 24.86 7.86
CA VAL A 71 0.02 23.95 7.19
C VAL A 71 -0.57 24.62 5.95
N PHE A 72 -1.05 25.86 6.05
CA PHE A 72 -1.60 26.58 4.91
C PHE A 72 -0.52 26.95 3.88
N ALA A 73 0.70 27.28 4.31
CA ALA A 73 1.83 27.48 3.41
C ALA A 73 2.17 26.18 2.64
N PHE A 74 2.15 25.04 3.31
CA PHE A 74 2.37 23.75 2.67
C PHE A 74 1.24 23.39 1.68
N VAL A 75 -0.02 23.54 2.08
CA VAL A 75 -1.18 23.32 1.20
C VAL A 75 -1.16 24.28 0.02
N GLY A 76 -0.84 25.56 0.28
CA GLY A 76 -0.70 26.57 -0.77
C GLY A 76 0.45 26.28 -1.73
N LEU A 77 1.59 25.83 -1.21
CA LEU A 77 2.74 25.40 -2.02
C LEU A 77 2.38 24.22 -2.92
N VAL A 78 1.74 23.19 -2.36
CA VAL A 78 1.26 22.02 -3.12
C VAL A 78 0.24 22.43 -4.17
N GLY A 79 -0.69 23.32 -3.82
CA GLY A 79 -1.67 23.87 -4.76
C GLY A 79 -1.04 24.70 -5.88
N ALA A 80 -0.11 25.58 -5.53
CA ALA A 80 0.64 26.39 -6.50
C ALA A 80 1.49 25.53 -7.42
N PHE A 81 2.20 24.54 -6.86
CA PHE A 81 2.98 23.58 -7.64
C PHE A 81 2.07 22.75 -8.54
N GLY A 82 0.93 22.27 -8.04
CA GLY A 82 -0.05 21.53 -8.81
C GLY A 82 -0.66 22.37 -9.95
N SER A 83 -0.95 23.65 -9.73
CA SER A 83 -1.47 24.55 -10.77
C SER A 83 -0.42 24.87 -11.84
N TRP A 84 0.84 25.02 -11.43
CA TRP A 84 1.96 25.29 -12.34
C TRP A 84 2.29 24.08 -13.23
N ILE A 85 2.33 22.89 -12.65
CA ILE A 85 2.68 21.65 -13.35
C ILE A 85 1.46 20.97 -13.99
N GLY A 86 0.25 21.33 -13.52
CA GLY A 86 -1.02 20.72 -13.94
C GLY A 86 -1.26 20.66 -15.44
N PRO A 87 -1.02 21.73 -16.23
CA PRO A 87 -1.15 21.70 -17.68
C PRO A 87 -0.26 20.63 -18.32
N THR A 88 1.03 20.63 -17.96
CA THR A 88 2.02 19.64 -18.45
C THR A 88 1.62 18.22 -18.09
N VAL A 89 1.17 18.00 -16.84
CA VAL A 89 0.70 16.69 -16.39
C VAL A 89 -0.55 16.24 -17.15
N ARG A 90 -1.51 17.17 -17.41
CA ARG A 90 -2.72 16.84 -18.18
C ARG A 90 -2.40 16.41 -19.60
N GLU A 91 -1.58 17.16 -20.32
CA GLU A 91 -1.16 16.83 -21.67
C GLU A 91 -0.48 15.47 -21.71
N GLN A 92 0.53 15.25 -20.86
CA GLN A 92 1.30 14.03 -20.81
C GLN A 92 0.50 12.83 -20.26
N THR A 93 -0.46 13.06 -19.35
CA THR A 93 -1.35 11.99 -18.87
C THR A 93 -2.35 11.56 -19.94
N THR A 94 -2.81 12.49 -20.77
CA THR A 94 -3.65 12.15 -21.94
C THR A 94 -2.87 11.30 -22.92
N GLU A 95 -1.62 11.66 -23.21
CA GLU A 95 -0.73 10.86 -24.04
C GLU A 95 -0.46 9.46 -23.43
N LEU A 96 -0.24 9.39 -22.12
CA LEU A 96 -0.09 8.14 -21.40
C LEU A 96 -1.33 7.25 -21.53
N ARG A 97 -2.53 7.79 -21.31
CA ARG A 97 -3.79 7.04 -21.42
C ARG A 97 -4.03 6.50 -22.83
N THR A 98 -3.71 7.25 -23.86
CA THR A 98 -3.91 6.83 -25.24
C THR A 98 -2.87 5.81 -25.69
N ARG A 99 -1.64 5.89 -25.19
CA ARG A 99 -0.51 5.05 -25.64
C ARG A 99 -0.24 3.83 -24.75
N LEU A 100 -0.72 3.84 -23.51
CA LEU A 100 -0.53 2.69 -22.61
C LEU A 100 -1.12 1.38 -23.17
N PRO A 101 -2.33 1.34 -23.74
CA PRO A 101 -2.85 0.14 -24.41
C PRO A 101 -1.97 -0.34 -25.57
N GLU A 102 -1.45 0.58 -26.39
CA GLU A 102 -0.51 0.28 -27.50
C GLU A 102 0.81 -0.30 -26.97
N ALA A 103 1.32 0.25 -25.88
CA ALA A 103 2.53 -0.24 -25.21
C ALA A 103 2.37 -1.68 -24.71
N LEU A 104 1.22 -1.97 -24.07
CA LEU A 104 0.90 -3.31 -23.58
C LEU A 104 0.76 -4.32 -24.73
N GLU A 105 0.13 -3.93 -25.85
CA GLU A 105 0.02 -4.77 -27.03
C GLU A 105 1.38 -5.06 -27.68
N LYS A 106 2.28 -4.05 -27.76
CA LYS A 106 3.65 -4.25 -28.22
C LYS A 106 4.45 -5.16 -27.30
N LEU A 107 4.29 -5.02 -25.99
CA LEU A 107 4.91 -5.90 -24.99
C LEU A 107 4.45 -7.34 -25.18
N GLU A 108 3.14 -7.55 -25.32
CA GLU A 108 2.57 -8.87 -25.55
C GLU A 108 3.13 -9.52 -26.82
N LYS A 109 3.14 -8.78 -27.95
CA LYS A 109 3.73 -9.25 -29.20
C LYS A 109 5.23 -9.55 -29.06
N TRP A 110 5.98 -8.74 -28.34
CA TRP A 110 7.41 -8.94 -28.12
C TRP A 110 7.68 -10.18 -27.24
N VAL A 111 6.90 -10.38 -26.16
CA VAL A 111 6.99 -11.58 -25.32
C VAL A 111 6.68 -12.84 -26.12
N HIS A 112 5.65 -12.81 -26.97
CA HIS A 112 5.31 -13.96 -27.83
C HIS A 112 6.37 -14.22 -28.91
N SER A 113 7.01 -13.18 -29.45
CA SER A 113 7.99 -13.33 -30.54
C SER A 113 9.38 -13.81 -30.10
N ARG A 114 9.79 -13.49 -28.87
CA ARG A 114 11.13 -13.80 -28.33
C ARG A 114 11.19 -14.73 -27.14
N GLY A 115 10.09 -14.94 -26.43
CA GLY A 115 10.06 -15.58 -25.12
C GLY A 115 9.15 -16.78 -24.98
N GLY A 116 8.88 -17.53 -26.06
CA GLY A 116 7.88 -18.59 -26.10
C GLY A 116 8.03 -19.78 -25.12
N GLY A 117 9.04 -19.81 -24.25
CA GLY A 117 9.21 -20.91 -23.31
C GLY A 117 9.13 -20.49 -21.83
N VAL A 118 10.08 -19.69 -21.36
CA VAL A 118 10.28 -19.47 -19.92
C VAL A 118 9.48 -18.30 -19.39
N ILE A 119 9.41 -17.20 -20.13
CA ILE A 119 8.72 -15.99 -19.68
C ILE A 119 7.19 -16.17 -19.75
N ALA A 120 6.70 -16.87 -20.77
CA ALA A 120 5.28 -17.21 -20.90
C ALA A 120 4.81 -18.09 -19.73
N THR A 121 5.64 -19.03 -19.30
CA THR A 121 5.34 -19.92 -18.15
C THR A 121 5.36 -19.13 -16.83
N LEU A 122 6.31 -18.22 -16.62
CA LEU A 122 6.41 -17.41 -15.41
C LEU A 122 5.27 -16.39 -15.25
N ILE A 123 4.72 -15.90 -16.37
CA ILE A 123 3.62 -14.92 -16.38
C ILE A 123 2.25 -15.63 -16.46
N GLY A 124 2.22 -16.97 -16.52
CA GLY A 124 0.98 -17.76 -16.62
C GLY A 124 0.29 -17.68 -17.99
N LEU A 125 1.06 -17.40 -19.05
CA LEU A 125 0.62 -17.35 -20.45
C LEU A 125 0.93 -18.65 -21.19
N SER A 126 1.14 -19.77 -20.49
CA SER A 126 1.30 -21.05 -21.15
C SER A 126 0.00 -21.38 -21.88
N GLU A 127 -0.01 -21.15 -23.17
CA GLU A 127 -0.97 -21.73 -24.08
C GLU A 127 -0.79 -23.26 -23.97
N GLU A 128 -1.80 -23.94 -23.52
CA GLU A 128 -1.90 -25.39 -23.58
C GLU A 128 -1.63 -25.78 -25.05
N ALA A 129 -0.48 -26.43 -25.27
CA ALA A 129 -0.08 -26.87 -26.61
C ALA A 129 -1.25 -27.60 -27.25
N PRO A 130 -1.65 -27.31 -28.49
CA PRO A 130 -2.68 -28.07 -29.14
C PRO A 130 -2.26 -29.55 -29.17
N ALA A 131 -3.13 -30.41 -28.65
CA ALA A 131 -2.91 -31.85 -28.66
C ALA A 131 -2.52 -32.28 -30.08
N PRO A 132 -1.47 -33.12 -30.24
CA PRO A 132 -1.07 -33.59 -31.56
C PRO A 132 -2.26 -34.22 -32.25
N PRO A 133 -2.45 -34.03 -33.58
CA PRO A 133 -3.55 -34.59 -34.31
C PRO A 133 -3.49 -36.12 -34.16
N VAL A 134 -4.56 -36.69 -33.64
CA VAL A 134 -4.76 -38.13 -33.60
C VAL A 134 -4.80 -38.58 -35.07
N VAL A 135 -3.74 -39.21 -35.54
CA VAL A 135 -3.67 -39.87 -36.84
C VAL A 135 -4.69 -41.01 -36.76
N ALA A 136 -5.78 -40.88 -37.48
CA ALA A 136 -6.73 -41.94 -37.75
C ALA A 136 -5.99 -43.00 -38.58
N GLY A 137 -5.55 -44.06 -37.94
CA GLY A 137 -5.05 -45.23 -38.62
C GLY A 137 -6.23 -46.02 -39.19
N ASP A 138 -6.31 -46.05 -40.51
CA ASP A 138 -7.11 -46.98 -41.26
C ASP A 138 -6.72 -48.43 -40.88
N SER A 139 -7.70 -49.22 -40.49
CA SER A 139 -7.66 -50.66 -40.65
C SER A 139 -9.07 -51.19 -40.77
N ALA A 140 -9.39 -51.53 -41.99
CA ALA A 140 -10.55 -52.31 -42.38
C ALA A 140 -10.48 -53.74 -41.79
N THR A 141 -11.52 -54.35 -41.39
CA THR A 141 -12.09 -55.61 -41.91
C THR A 141 -13.06 -56.24 -40.90
N GLY A 142 -14.22 -56.71 -41.42
CA GLY A 142 -14.97 -57.87 -40.91
C GLY A 142 -16.31 -57.57 -40.23
N ALA A 143 -17.37 -57.64 -41.00
CA ALA A 143 -18.75 -57.87 -40.60
C ALA A 143 -19.04 -59.33 -40.32
N PRO A 144 -20.31 -59.80 -40.05
CA PRO A 144 -21.44 -59.41 -39.18
C PRO A 144 -21.92 -60.67 -38.37
N PRO A 145 -23.21 -60.97 -38.05
CA PRO A 145 -24.36 -60.21 -37.57
C PRO A 145 -25.03 -60.84 -36.30
N ASP A 146 -26.23 -60.32 -36.01
CA ASP A 146 -27.37 -60.88 -35.25
C ASP A 146 -27.34 -60.87 -33.71
N THR A 147 -28.24 -60.14 -33.11
CA THR A 147 -29.57 -60.60 -32.66
C THR A 147 -30.40 -59.47 -32.03
N LEU A 148 -31.62 -59.45 -32.50
CA LEU A 148 -32.81 -58.76 -31.94
C LEU A 148 -33.01 -59.01 -30.45
N VAL A 149 -33.55 -58.04 -29.72
CA VAL A 149 -34.87 -58.14 -29.07
C VAL A 149 -35.36 -56.76 -28.70
N ALA A 150 -36.62 -56.58 -29.06
CA ALA A 150 -37.43 -55.36 -28.88
C ALA A 150 -37.98 -55.21 -27.45
N VAL A 151 -38.69 -54.10 -27.31
CA VAL A 151 -39.83 -53.78 -26.45
C VAL A 151 -39.61 -52.76 -25.36
N GLY A 152 -40.39 -51.68 -25.47
CA GLY A 152 -40.87 -50.94 -24.34
C GLY A 152 -41.00 -49.44 -24.52
N SER A 153 -42.04 -49.10 -25.19
CA SER A 153 -42.76 -47.82 -25.30
C SER A 153 -42.75 -46.84 -24.12
N LEU A 154 -42.83 -45.58 -24.50
CA LEU A 154 -43.57 -44.46 -23.88
C LEU A 154 -43.03 -43.84 -22.58
N ASP A 155 -42.47 -42.65 -22.64
CA ASP A 155 -43.27 -41.51 -22.23
C ASP A 155 -42.69 -40.16 -22.67
N THR A 156 -43.54 -39.33 -23.15
CA THR A 156 -43.34 -37.95 -23.56
C THR A 156 -43.15 -37.07 -22.34
N ALA A 157 -41.99 -36.45 -22.19
CA ALA A 157 -41.83 -35.24 -21.37
C ALA A 157 -40.83 -34.30 -22.01
N ARG A 158 -41.35 -33.36 -22.67
CA ARG A 158 -40.95 -31.96 -22.88
C ARG A 158 -39.53 -31.59 -22.50
N ARG A 159 -38.65 -31.60 -23.48
CA ARG A 159 -37.29 -30.99 -23.42
C ARG A 159 -37.44 -29.47 -23.45
N PRO A 160 -36.98 -28.70 -22.44
CA PRO A 160 -36.85 -27.27 -22.58
C PRO A 160 -35.73 -26.96 -23.58
N ALA A 161 -35.97 -25.94 -24.41
CA ALA A 161 -35.08 -25.47 -25.43
C ALA A 161 -33.67 -25.24 -24.89
N ALA A 162 -32.66 -25.72 -25.62
CA ALA A 162 -31.25 -25.42 -25.39
C ALA A 162 -31.07 -23.89 -25.47
N GLY A 163 -30.77 -23.28 -24.36
CA GLY A 163 -30.20 -21.94 -24.32
C GLY A 163 -28.85 -21.92 -25.04
N PRO A 164 -28.44 -20.78 -25.57
CA PRO A 164 -27.19 -20.69 -26.32
C PRO A 164 -26.03 -21.20 -25.48
N ALA A 165 -25.25 -22.12 -26.06
CA ALA A 165 -24.06 -22.65 -25.48
C ALA A 165 -23.19 -21.49 -24.92
N ALA A 166 -22.91 -21.56 -23.64
CA ALA A 166 -21.93 -20.68 -23.03
C ALA A 166 -20.60 -20.93 -23.74
N THR A 167 -20.28 -20.05 -24.65
CA THR A 167 -18.91 -19.92 -25.21
C THR A 167 -17.97 -19.78 -24.01
N LYS A 168 -17.09 -20.77 -23.81
CA LYS A 168 -15.94 -20.65 -22.92
C LYS A 168 -15.29 -19.30 -23.25
N PRO A 169 -14.99 -18.47 -22.25
CA PRO A 169 -14.30 -17.23 -22.56
C PRO A 169 -12.96 -17.61 -23.19
N ALA A 170 -12.77 -17.17 -24.42
CA ALA A 170 -11.49 -17.19 -25.09
C ALA A 170 -10.43 -16.67 -24.13
N SER A 171 -9.27 -17.28 -24.09
CA SER A 171 -8.12 -16.92 -23.26
C SER A 171 -7.97 -15.39 -23.26
N ALA A 172 -8.33 -14.76 -22.14
CA ALA A 172 -8.25 -13.31 -22.02
C ALA A 172 -6.82 -12.90 -22.30
N SER A 173 -6.61 -12.03 -23.28
CA SER A 173 -5.27 -11.55 -23.65
C SER A 173 -4.60 -10.92 -22.43
N LEU A 174 -3.27 -10.89 -22.43
CA LEU A 174 -2.50 -10.22 -21.39
C LEU A 174 -3.01 -8.78 -21.20
N ARG A 175 -3.38 -8.13 -22.28
CA ARG A 175 -4.04 -6.84 -22.32
C ARG A 175 -5.31 -6.82 -21.51
N ASP A 176 -6.22 -7.80 -21.69
CA ASP A 176 -7.50 -7.83 -21.01
C ASP A 176 -7.33 -8.12 -19.51
N ARG A 177 -6.35 -8.96 -19.15
CA ARG A 177 -5.99 -9.24 -17.75
C ARG A 177 -5.35 -8.02 -17.08
N VAL A 178 -4.40 -7.36 -17.73
CA VAL A 178 -3.75 -6.15 -17.22
C VAL A 178 -4.73 -4.98 -17.20
N LEU A 179 -5.56 -4.80 -18.24
CA LEU A 179 -6.61 -3.79 -18.25
C LEU A 179 -7.70 -4.08 -17.22
N ALA A 180 -8.04 -5.34 -16.95
CA ALA A 180 -8.97 -5.72 -15.89
C ALA A 180 -8.36 -5.46 -14.50
N GLN A 181 -7.08 -5.71 -14.30
CA GLN A 181 -6.37 -5.39 -13.06
C GLN A 181 -6.13 -3.89 -12.91
N LEU A 182 -5.71 -3.21 -13.96
CA LEU A 182 -5.57 -1.73 -13.98
C LEU A 182 -6.94 -1.06 -13.93
N GLY A 183 -7.96 -1.61 -14.57
CA GLY A 183 -9.35 -1.16 -14.47
C GLY A 183 -9.96 -1.43 -13.10
N GLY A 184 -9.51 -2.48 -12.39
CA GLY A 184 -9.78 -2.72 -10.98
C GLY A 184 -9.12 -1.67 -10.10
N ALA A 185 -7.83 -1.43 -10.28
CA ALA A 185 -7.10 -0.36 -9.59
C ALA A 185 -7.63 1.03 -9.97
N GLY A 186 -7.99 1.27 -11.23
CA GLY A 186 -8.64 2.50 -11.66
C GLY A 186 -10.06 2.66 -11.11
N ARG A 187 -10.84 1.60 -10.98
CA ARG A 187 -12.14 1.62 -10.27
C ARG A 187 -11.96 1.83 -8.77
N TYR A 188 -10.92 1.26 -8.18
CA TYR A 188 -10.57 1.55 -6.78
C TYR A 188 -10.16 3.01 -6.62
N PHE A 189 -9.35 3.54 -7.54
CA PHE A 189 -8.94 4.96 -7.54
C PHE A 189 -10.12 5.87 -7.86
N LEU A 190 -11.01 5.51 -8.79
CA LEU A 190 -12.23 6.24 -9.09
C LEU A 190 -13.31 6.08 -8.00
N HIS A 191 -13.35 4.95 -7.30
CA HIS A 191 -14.20 4.79 -6.12
C HIS A 191 -13.67 5.56 -4.91
N LEU A 192 -12.33 5.71 -4.79
CA LEU A 192 -11.72 6.68 -3.86
C LEU A 192 -12.05 8.13 -4.26
N LEU A 193 -12.02 8.44 -5.56
CA LEU A 193 -12.43 9.76 -6.09
C LEU A 193 -13.95 9.92 -6.11
N GLY A 194 -14.73 8.87 -6.29
CA GLY A 194 -16.20 8.88 -6.27
C GLY A 194 -16.79 9.09 -4.88
N SER A 195 -16.03 8.84 -3.82
CA SER A 195 -16.34 9.30 -2.47
C SER A 195 -15.63 10.63 -2.16
N THR A 196 -15.68 11.59 -3.10
CA THR A 196 -15.00 12.90 -2.99
C THR A 196 -15.22 13.56 -1.64
N LEU A 197 -16.44 13.43 -1.10
CA LEU A 197 -16.78 13.97 0.21
C LEU A 197 -16.02 13.26 1.35
N ALA A 198 -15.87 11.95 1.30
CA ALA A 198 -15.15 11.19 2.33
C ALA A 198 -13.64 11.48 2.29
N VAL A 199 -13.06 11.58 1.09
CA VAL A 199 -11.65 11.95 0.91
C VAL A 199 -11.40 13.38 1.38
N VAL A 200 -12.23 14.34 0.97
CA VAL A 200 -12.12 15.73 1.40
C VAL A 200 -12.29 15.84 2.92
N SER A 201 -13.29 15.16 3.50
CA SER A 201 -13.47 15.13 4.96
C SER A 201 -12.26 14.53 5.68
N GLY A 202 -11.66 13.46 5.13
CA GLY A 202 -10.45 12.86 5.68
C GLY A 202 -9.26 13.81 5.64
N ILE A 203 -9.03 14.50 4.52
CA ILE A 203 -7.97 15.51 4.39
C ILE A 203 -8.20 16.65 5.36
N VAL A 204 -9.42 17.19 5.43
CA VAL A 204 -9.78 18.25 6.37
C VAL A 204 -9.53 17.81 7.80
N LEU A 205 -9.94 16.61 8.17
CA LEU A 205 -9.68 16.05 9.50
C LEU A 205 -8.18 15.94 9.81
N VAL A 206 -7.37 15.45 8.87
CA VAL A 206 -5.91 15.37 9.01
C VAL A 206 -5.31 16.78 9.20
N ILE A 207 -5.74 17.76 8.40
CA ILE A 207 -5.29 19.16 8.50
C ILE A 207 -5.63 19.72 9.89
N PHE A 208 -6.88 19.58 10.34
CA PHE A 208 -7.28 20.05 11.67
C PHE A 208 -6.48 19.38 12.78
N LEU A 209 -6.35 18.06 12.75
CA LEU A 209 -5.54 17.32 13.71
C LEU A 209 -4.09 17.79 13.69
N ALA A 210 -3.50 17.96 12.50
CA ALA A 210 -2.12 18.43 12.36
C ALA A 210 -1.93 19.82 13.01
N ILE A 211 -2.86 20.74 12.77
CA ILE A 211 -2.81 22.08 13.37
C ILE A 211 -2.96 22.02 14.89
N TYR A 212 -4.03 21.38 15.40
CA TYR A 212 -4.32 21.36 16.85
C TYR A 212 -3.23 20.65 17.64
N LEU A 213 -2.76 19.50 17.16
CA LEU A 213 -1.70 18.75 17.85
C LEU A 213 -0.34 19.48 17.78
N ALA A 214 -0.08 20.26 16.71
CA ALA A 214 1.16 21.02 16.58
C ALA A 214 1.16 22.30 17.44
N ILE A 215 -0.04 22.89 17.73
CA ILE A 215 -0.18 24.05 18.61
C ILE A 215 0.24 23.68 20.04
N ASP A 216 -0.34 22.64 20.62
CA ASP A 216 -0.01 22.22 21.99
C ASP A 216 0.13 20.68 22.09
N PRO A 217 1.25 20.10 21.64
CA PRO A 217 1.50 18.68 21.73
C PRO A 217 1.58 18.20 23.20
N GLY A 218 1.87 19.11 24.14
CA GLY A 218 1.98 18.79 25.57
C GLY A 218 0.64 18.44 26.21
N VAL A 219 -0.45 19.10 25.80
CA VAL A 219 -1.80 18.79 26.32
C VAL A 219 -2.20 17.36 25.98
N TYR A 220 -2.04 16.97 24.72
CA TYR A 220 -2.40 15.63 24.24
C TYR A 220 -1.52 14.55 24.86
N ARG A 221 -0.21 14.80 24.96
CA ARG A 221 0.72 13.87 25.61
C ARG A 221 0.36 13.67 27.08
N ARG A 222 0.12 14.75 27.83
CA ARG A 222 -0.31 14.65 29.24
C ARG A 222 -1.64 13.91 29.35
N GLY A 223 -2.61 14.20 28.48
CA GLY A 223 -3.90 13.49 28.45
C GLY A 223 -3.72 11.97 28.30
N LEU A 224 -2.86 11.52 27.38
CA LEU A 224 -2.56 10.10 27.18
C LEU A 224 -1.87 9.49 28.42
N VAL A 225 -0.94 10.22 29.05
CA VAL A 225 -0.23 9.76 30.25
C VAL A 225 -1.20 9.63 31.43
N TYR A 226 -2.19 10.52 31.57
CA TYR A 226 -3.20 10.43 32.65
C TYR A 226 -4.14 9.22 32.53
N LEU A 227 -4.33 8.65 31.35
CA LEU A 227 -5.11 7.43 31.16
C LEU A 227 -4.44 6.18 31.75
N VAL A 228 -3.15 6.27 32.07
CA VAL A 228 -2.36 5.15 32.56
C VAL A 228 -2.19 5.24 34.09
N PRO A 229 -2.19 4.09 34.81
CA PRO A 229 -1.94 4.07 36.27
C PRO A 229 -0.64 4.80 36.64
N GLU A 230 -0.63 5.47 37.77
CA GLU A 230 0.49 6.34 38.21
C GLU A 230 1.87 5.66 38.13
N ARG A 231 1.93 4.39 38.51
CA ARG A 231 3.17 3.59 38.47
C ARG A 231 3.78 3.44 37.06
N ALA A 232 2.95 3.52 36.04
CA ALA A 232 3.37 3.37 34.64
C ALA A 232 3.58 4.72 33.92
N ARG A 233 3.14 5.84 34.50
CA ARG A 233 3.22 7.18 33.85
C ARG A 233 4.63 7.55 33.38
N PRO A 234 5.71 7.42 34.18
CA PRO A 234 7.06 7.81 33.73
C PRO A 234 7.51 7.01 32.50
N ARG A 235 7.23 5.70 32.50
CA ARG A 235 7.56 4.81 31.35
C ARG A 235 6.76 5.17 30.12
N THR A 236 5.49 5.48 30.29
CA THR A 236 4.60 5.88 29.18
C THR A 236 5.07 7.20 28.58
N GLU A 237 5.43 8.17 29.40
CA GLU A 237 5.93 9.47 28.96
C GLU A 237 7.24 9.35 28.15
N GLU A 238 8.17 8.54 28.64
CA GLU A 238 9.43 8.24 27.93
C GLU A 238 9.15 7.57 26.59
N THR A 239 8.28 6.54 26.58
CA THR A 239 7.90 5.81 25.37
C THR A 239 7.23 6.72 24.35
N LEU A 240 6.25 7.53 24.74
CA LEU A 240 5.57 8.48 23.86
C LEU A 240 6.54 9.51 23.29
N THR A 241 7.48 9.98 24.08
CA THR A 241 8.51 10.93 23.65
C THR A 241 9.44 10.29 22.64
N ALA A 242 9.90 9.06 22.87
CA ALA A 242 10.74 8.31 21.96
C ALA A 242 10.02 8.04 20.63
N ILE A 243 8.75 7.62 20.67
CA ILE A 243 7.92 7.43 19.48
C ILE A 243 7.81 8.73 18.70
N ALA A 244 7.44 9.83 19.35
CA ALA A 244 7.25 11.13 18.68
C ALA A 244 8.54 11.61 18.01
N MET A 245 9.69 11.52 18.68
CA MET A 245 10.98 11.91 18.10
C MET A 245 11.34 11.06 16.89
N THR A 246 11.14 9.76 16.97
CA THR A 246 11.49 8.84 15.90
C THR A 246 10.56 8.99 14.68
N LEU A 247 9.25 9.07 14.91
CA LEU A 247 8.29 9.28 13.83
C LEU A 247 8.48 10.62 13.13
N ARG A 248 8.79 11.68 13.89
CA ARG A 248 9.12 12.99 13.35
C ARG A 248 10.36 12.92 12.42
N LYS A 249 11.42 12.25 12.88
CA LYS A 249 12.65 12.07 12.11
C LYS A 249 12.38 11.28 10.81
N TRP A 250 11.68 10.15 10.95
CA TRP A 250 11.30 9.31 9.83
C TRP A 250 10.48 10.09 8.79
N LEU A 251 9.44 10.81 9.23
CA LEU A 251 8.56 11.53 8.30
C LEU A 251 9.29 12.64 7.53
N VAL A 252 10.14 13.42 8.21
CA VAL A 252 10.97 14.44 7.55
C VAL A 252 11.90 13.79 6.53
N THR A 253 12.55 12.69 6.88
CA THR A 253 13.42 11.93 5.97
C THR A 253 12.62 11.43 4.77
N GLN A 254 11.43 10.88 4.99
CA GLN A 254 10.58 10.36 3.93
C GLN A 254 10.13 11.46 2.96
N LEU A 255 9.73 12.62 3.47
CA LEU A 255 9.38 13.76 2.62
C LEU A 255 10.57 14.25 1.77
N VAL A 256 11.78 14.25 2.33
CA VAL A 256 12.99 14.60 1.57
C VAL A 256 13.26 13.52 0.50
N ALA A 257 13.15 12.24 0.86
CA ALA A 257 13.33 11.13 -0.09
C ALA A 257 12.33 11.24 -1.27
N MET A 258 11.05 11.50 -0.99
CA MET A 258 10.03 11.71 -2.02
C MET A 258 10.40 12.79 -3.03
N VAL A 259 10.88 13.94 -2.56
CA VAL A 259 11.30 15.05 -3.43
C VAL A 259 12.55 14.67 -4.24
N VAL A 260 13.54 14.07 -3.60
CA VAL A 260 14.79 13.67 -4.26
C VAL A 260 14.52 12.59 -5.32
N ILE A 261 13.81 11.52 -4.96
CA ILE A 261 13.51 10.42 -5.89
C ILE A 261 12.63 10.90 -7.04
N GLY A 262 11.61 11.72 -6.75
CA GLY A 262 10.76 12.30 -7.80
C GLY A 262 11.56 13.16 -8.78
N ALA A 263 12.47 14.01 -8.29
CA ALA A 263 13.32 14.84 -9.11
C ALA A 263 14.33 13.99 -9.93
N VAL A 264 15.03 13.06 -9.28
CA VAL A 264 16.01 12.17 -9.94
C VAL A 264 15.32 11.34 -11.03
N THR A 265 14.18 10.73 -10.72
CA THR A 265 13.41 9.95 -11.69
C THR A 265 12.96 10.80 -12.87
N THR A 266 12.47 12.03 -12.62
CA THR A 266 12.10 12.96 -13.69
C THR A 266 13.29 13.23 -14.62
N VAL A 267 14.46 13.59 -14.05
CA VAL A 267 15.66 13.90 -14.81
C VAL A 267 16.12 12.69 -15.62
N VAL A 268 16.17 11.50 -15.00
CA VAL A 268 16.58 10.27 -15.68
C VAL A 268 15.65 9.92 -16.85
N LEU A 269 14.34 10.03 -16.64
CA LEU A 269 13.35 9.78 -17.69
C LEU A 269 13.43 10.83 -18.82
N MET A 270 13.75 12.10 -18.50
CA MET A 270 14.01 13.14 -19.51
C MET A 270 15.27 12.82 -20.33
N VAL A 271 16.36 12.40 -19.70
CA VAL A 271 17.60 12.02 -20.38
C VAL A 271 17.38 10.83 -21.32
N LEU A 272 16.58 9.85 -20.86
CA LEU A 272 16.16 8.71 -21.68
C LEU A 272 15.11 9.08 -22.74
N LYS A 273 14.69 10.36 -22.78
CA LYS A 273 13.65 10.86 -23.71
C LYS A 273 12.36 10.05 -23.62
N VAL A 274 11.99 9.65 -22.40
CA VAL A 274 10.71 8.97 -22.15
C VAL A 274 9.61 10.02 -22.15
N ARG A 275 8.54 9.74 -22.86
CA ARG A 275 7.36 10.61 -22.86
C ARG A 275 6.72 10.61 -21.49
N ALA A 276 6.07 11.71 -21.15
CA ALA A 276 5.47 11.87 -19.83
C ALA A 276 6.47 11.76 -18.66
N ALA A 277 7.75 12.13 -18.85
CA ALA A 277 8.79 12.04 -17.83
C ALA A 277 8.43 12.78 -16.53
N VAL A 278 7.83 13.99 -16.64
CA VAL A 278 7.45 14.82 -15.48
C VAL A 278 6.36 14.17 -14.65
N PRO A 279 5.18 13.79 -15.18
CA PRO A 279 4.16 13.13 -14.38
C PRO A 279 4.61 11.77 -13.84
N LEU A 280 5.45 11.02 -14.57
CA LEU A 280 6.00 9.75 -14.09
C LEU A 280 6.97 9.96 -12.93
N GLY A 281 7.82 10.99 -12.98
CA GLY A 281 8.69 11.34 -11.87
C GLY A 281 7.94 11.85 -10.64
N ILE A 282 6.89 12.66 -10.83
CA ILE A 282 6.00 13.08 -9.75
C ILE A 282 5.32 11.86 -9.13
N LEU A 283 4.82 10.94 -9.96
CA LEU A 283 4.20 9.71 -9.50
C LEU A 283 5.20 8.87 -8.67
N ALA A 284 6.45 8.75 -9.15
CA ALA A 284 7.51 8.05 -8.42
C ALA A 284 7.76 8.69 -7.06
N GLY A 285 7.92 10.02 -7.01
CA GLY A 285 8.10 10.74 -5.75
C GLY A 285 6.92 10.63 -4.80
N LEU A 286 5.67 10.66 -5.28
CA LEU A 286 4.49 10.48 -4.44
C LEU A 286 4.37 9.06 -3.91
N LEU A 287 4.60 8.06 -4.76
CA LEU A 287 4.53 6.66 -4.36
C LEU A 287 5.69 6.26 -3.43
N GLU A 288 6.80 7.00 -3.46
CA GLU A 288 7.96 6.81 -2.57
C GLU A 288 7.59 6.93 -1.09
N PHE A 289 6.45 7.56 -0.75
CA PHE A 289 5.95 7.56 0.62
C PHE A 289 5.79 6.16 1.20
N VAL A 290 5.59 5.16 0.34
CA VAL A 290 5.54 3.74 0.71
C VAL A 290 6.83 3.05 0.25
N PRO A 291 7.83 2.92 1.12
CA PRO A 291 9.09 2.27 0.75
C PRO A 291 8.85 0.87 0.17
N THR A 292 9.69 0.44 -0.76
CA THR A 292 9.63 -0.86 -1.45
C THR A 292 8.48 -0.98 -2.46
N PHE A 293 7.24 -0.71 -2.09
CA PHE A 293 6.09 -0.81 -3.01
C PHE A 293 6.00 0.39 -3.96
N GLY A 294 6.37 1.58 -3.49
CA GLY A 294 6.33 2.80 -4.29
C GLY A 294 7.16 2.73 -5.56
N PRO A 295 8.47 2.45 -5.46
CA PRO A 295 9.33 2.29 -6.63
C PRO A 295 8.85 1.22 -7.62
N ILE A 296 8.39 0.07 -7.12
CA ILE A 296 7.87 -1.02 -7.95
C ILE A 296 6.63 -0.55 -8.72
N LEU A 297 5.66 0.04 -8.03
CA LEU A 297 4.42 0.50 -8.65
C LEU A 297 4.65 1.64 -9.66
N SER A 298 5.58 2.56 -9.36
CA SER A 298 5.90 3.68 -10.24
C SER A 298 6.73 3.26 -11.46
N SER A 299 7.52 2.18 -11.37
CA SER A 299 8.30 1.68 -12.49
C SER A 299 7.42 1.10 -13.61
N LEU A 300 6.29 0.48 -13.27
CA LEU A 300 5.41 -0.17 -14.25
C LEU A 300 4.95 0.77 -15.38
N PRO A 301 4.33 1.94 -15.09
CA PRO A 301 3.92 2.87 -16.14
C PRO A 301 5.13 3.50 -16.85
N ALA A 302 6.26 3.69 -16.16
CA ALA A 302 7.47 4.24 -16.79
C ALA A 302 8.09 3.27 -17.81
N ILE A 303 8.20 1.98 -17.46
CA ILE A 303 8.66 0.92 -18.37
C ILE A 303 7.68 0.77 -19.54
N ALA A 304 6.37 0.78 -19.28
CA ALA A 304 5.36 0.71 -20.33
C ALA A 304 5.51 1.87 -21.33
N MET A 305 5.76 3.09 -20.86
CA MET A 305 6.01 4.24 -21.73
C MET A 305 7.32 4.11 -22.53
N GLY A 306 8.35 3.47 -21.97
CA GLY A 306 9.56 3.10 -22.71
C GLY A 306 9.25 2.16 -23.87
N PHE A 307 8.36 1.18 -23.68
CA PHE A 307 7.93 0.25 -24.72
C PHE A 307 7.17 0.90 -25.89
N VAL A 308 6.54 2.06 -25.67
CA VAL A 308 5.89 2.80 -26.78
C VAL A 308 6.90 3.10 -27.89
N ASP A 309 8.12 3.47 -27.50
CA ASP A 309 9.17 3.83 -28.45
C ASP A 309 9.96 2.59 -28.92
N SER A 310 10.52 1.81 -27.98
CA SER A 310 11.21 0.56 -28.29
C SER A 310 11.42 -0.34 -27.07
N PRO A 311 11.60 -1.66 -27.25
CA PRO A 311 11.95 -2.59 -26.18
C PRO A 311 13.27 -2.24 -25.49
N GLU A 312 14.26 -1.72 -26.24
CA GLU A 312 15.56 -1.31 -25.71
C GLU A 312 15.42 -0.13 -24.75
N LYS A 313 14.53 0.82 -25.10
CA LYS A 313 14.23 1.96 -24.21
C LYS A 313 13.51 1.50 -22.93
N ALA A 314 12.59 0.55 -23.03
CA ALA A 314 11.93 -0.04 -21.87
C ALA A 314 12.94 -0.72 -20.94
N LEU A 315 13.89 -1.48 -21.50
CA LEU A 315 14.98 -2.09 -20.74
C LEU A 315 15.88 -1.03 -20.10
N ALA A 316 16.21 0.05 -20.82
CA ALA A 316 16.98 1.17 -20.26
C ALA A 316 16.26 1.83 -19.08
N VAL A 317 14.93 2.02 -19.16
CA VAL A 317 14.11 2.53 -18.06
C VAL A 317 14.13 1.57 -16.88
N ALA A 318 13.97 0.27 -17.11
CA ALA A 318 14.01 -0.75 -16.05
C ALA A 318 15.37 -0.74 -15.32
N ILE A 319 16.47 -0.71 -16.06
CA ILE A 319 17.83 -0.61 -15.52
C ILE A 319 17.99 0.70 -14.72
N ALA A 320 17.48 1.81 -15.24
CA ALA A 320 17.53 3.10 -14.55
C ALA A 320 16.79 3.06 -13.21
N TYR A 321 15.60 2.46 -13.13
CA TYR A 321 14.87 2.30 -11.87
C TYR A 321 15.64 1.42 -10.88
N VAL A 322 16.25 0.32 -11.33
CA VAL A 322 17.13 -0.51 -10.49
C VAL A 322 18.32 0.32 -9.99
N GLY A 323 18.92 1.13 -10.85
CA GLY A 323 20.02 2.02 -10.47
C GLY A 323 19.61 3.09 -9.46
N ILE A 324 18.45 3.73 -9.65
CA ILE A 324 17.89 4.69 -8.70
C ILE A 324 17.65 4.01 -7.34
N GLN A 325 17.04 2.83 -7.33
CA GLN A 325 16.79 2.06 -6.11
C GLN A 325 18.09 1.65 -5.41
N PHE A 326 19.12 1.30 -6.18
CA PHE A 326 20.43 0.99 -5.62
C PHE A 326 21.06 2.23 -4.95
N ILE A 327 21.02 3.39 -5.61
CA ILE A 327 21.53 4.66 -5.07
C ILE A 327 20.73 5.06 -3.83
N GLU A 328 19.41 4.91 -3.87
CA GLU A 328 18.53 5.19 -2.72
C GLU A 328 18.95 4.38 -1.50
N ASN A 329 19.00 3.04 -1.62
CA ASN A 329 19.28 2.16 -0.50
C ASN A 329 20.71 2.29 0.03
N HIS A 330 21.71 2.56 -0.81
CA HIS A 330 23.11 2.56 -0.43
C HIS A 330 23.68 3.96 -0.17
N LEU A 331 23.06 5.00 -0.69
CA LEU A 331 23.58 6.37 -0.55
C LEU A 331 22.55 7.28 0.13
N LEU A 332 21.32 7.38 -0.40
CA LEU A 332 20.35 8.35 0.08
C LEU A 332 19.87 8.02 1.48
N ILE A 333 19.42 6.80 1.73
CA ILE A 333 18.92 6.35 3.04
C ILE A 333 19.99 6.45 4.13
N PRO A 334 21.25 5.97 3.97
CA PRO A 334 22.31 6.15 4.97
C PRO A 334 22.65 7.62 5.26
N ILE A 335 22.60 8.50 4.24
CA ILE A 335 22.84 9.93 4.44
C ILE A 335 21.71 10.57 5.25
N LEU A 336 20.48 10.25 4.94
CA LEU A 336 19.29 10.83 5.56
C LEU A 336 19.02 10.26 6.95
N MET A 337 19.32 8.97 7.18
CA MET A 337 19.01 8.21 8.40
C MET A 337 20.23 7.83 9.24
N ARG A 338 21.26 8.68 9.33
CA ARG A 338 22.49 8.40 10.11
C ARG A 338 22.27 7.90 11.55
N GLU A 339 21.11 8.15 12.13
CA GLU A 339 20.68 7.67 13.45
C GLU A 339 19.27 7.03 13.34
N GLY A 340 19.04 6.27 12.27
CA GLY A 340 17.71 5.78 11.92
C GLY A 340 17.24 4.58 12.73
N LEU A 341 15.99 4.25 12.56
CA LEU A 341 15.41 2.99 13.01
C LEU A 341 15.98 1.85 12.16
N ASP A 342 16.67 0.92 12.80
CA ASP A 342 16.98 -0.38 12.22
C ASP A 342 15.69 -1.20 12.17
N LEU A 343 14.89 -0.95 11.13
CA LEU A 343 13.71 -1.77 10.85
C LEU A 343 14.15 -2.96 9.98
N PRO A 344 13.95 -4.21 10.42
CA PRO A 344 14.25 -5.36 9.61
C PRO A 344 13.44 -5.33 8.30
N PRO A 345 14.08 -5.40 7.10
CA PRO A 345 13.38 -5.27 5.83
C PRO A 345 12.24 -6.26 5.66
N ALA A 346 12.45 -7.51 6.07
CA ALA A 346 11.41 -8.54 5.99
C ALA A 346 10.17 -8.17 6.81
N LEU A 347 10.35 -7.64 8.03
CA LEU A 347 9.25 -7.24 8.89
C LEU A 347 8.50 -6.03 8.32
N THR A 348 9.23 -5.11 7.69
CA THR A 348 8.65 -3.95 7.01
C THR A 348 7.75 -4.39 5.84
N ILE A 349 8.23 -5.30 4.98
CA ILE A 349 7.46 -5.82 3.83
C ILE A 349 6.22 -6.58 4.32
N VAL A 350 6.37 -7.47 5.31
CA VAL A 350 5.24 -8.22 5.88
C VAL A 350 4.21 -7.27 6.48
N MET A 351 4.64 -6.26 7.24
CA MET A 351 3.73 -5.27 7.84
C MET A 351 3.00 -4.45 6.76
N GLN A 352 3.70 -4.03 5.71
CA GLN A 352 3.09 -3.32 4.58
C GLN A 352 2.07 -4.19 3.87
N ALA A 353 2.40 -5.46 3.56
CA ALA A 353 1.48 -6.39 2.92
C ALA A 353 0.23 -6.64 3.79
N LEU A 354 0.43 -6.91 5.08
CA LEU A 354 -0.67 -7.13 6.02
C LEU A 354 -1.59 -5.91 6.11
N MET A 355 -1.02 -4.73 6.29
CA MET A 355 -1.78 -3.48 6.40
C MET A 355 -2.49 -3.13 5.10
N ALA A 356 -1.89 -3.43 3.93
CA ALA A 356 -2.52 -3.26 2.62
C ALA A 356 -3.75 -4.16 2.46
N ILE A 357 -3.65 -5.44 2.84
CA ILE A 357 -4.76 -6.41 2.74
C ILE A 357 -5.90 -6.03 3.68
N VAL A 358 -5.59 -5.67 4.93
CA VAL A 358 -6.60 -5.43 5.97
C VAL A 358 -7.24 -4.05 5.86
N PHE A 359 -6.45 -3.03 5.56
CA PHE A 359 -6.87 -1.62 5.62
C PHE A 359 -6.72 -0.87 4.30
N GLY A 360 -6.29 -1.56 3.22
CA GLY A 360 -6.10 -0.95 1.90
C GLY A 360 -4.98 0.11 1.89
N VAL A 361 -5.15 1.11 1.03
CA VAL A 361 -4.15 2.17 0.81
C VAL A 361 -3.82 2.94 2.10
N LEU A 362 -4.81 3.27 2.93
CA LEU A 362 -4.57 3.96 4.21
C LEU A 362 -3.70 3.11 5.15
N GLY A 363 -3.95 1.79 5.19
CA GLY A 363 -3.11 0.87 5.95
C GLY A 363 -1.67 0.84 5.44
N LEU A 364 -1.50 0.80 4.14
CA LEU A 364 -0.19 0.80 3.50
C LEU A 364 0.61 2.08 3.84
N LEU A 365 -0.04 3.25 3.81
CA LEU A 365 0.58 4.53 4.16
C LEU A 365 1.07 4.59 5.61
N VAL A 366 0.34 3.99 6.55
CA VAL A 366 0.70 4.03 7.97
C VAL A 366 1.50 2.82 8.45
N ALA A 367 1.73 1.82 7.60
CA ALA A 367 2.36 0.55 7.96
C ALA A 367 3.75 0.74 8.60
N VAL A 368 4.62 1.49 7.94
CA VAL A 368 6.01 1.71 8.41
C VAL A 368 6.05 2.52 9.71
N PRO A 369 5.38 3.68 9.81
CA PRO A 369 5.37 4.45 11.06
C PRO A 369 4.68 3.70 12.21
N LEU A 370 3.66 2.90 11.94
CA LEU A 370 3.04 2.07 12.95
C LEU A 370 4.00 0.97 13.44
N LEU A 371 4.70 0.29 12.54
CA LEU A 371 5.74 -0.68 12.88
C LEU A 371 6.83 -0.04 13.75
N ALA A 372 7.28 1.16 13.38
CA ALA A 372 8.26 1.93 14.14
C ALA A 372 7.77 2.21 15.56
N ALA A 373 6.53 2.66 15.71
CA ALA A 373 5.93 2.92 17.02
C ALA A 373 5.85 1.65 17.89
N VAL A 374 5.45 0.51 17.31
CA VAL A 374 5.40 -0.79 17.98
C VAL A 374 6.80 -1.22 18.43
N MET A 375 7.81 -1.14 17.54
CA MET A 375 9.18 -1.53 17.87
C MET A 375 9.79 -0.66 18.98
N ILE A 376 9.55 0.65 18.97
CA ILE A 376 10.03 1.54 20.03
C ILE A 376 9.37 1.17 21.36
N THR A 377 8.06 0.94 21.33
CA THR A 377 7.33 0.54 22.54
C THR A 377 7.89 -0.75 23.13
N THR A 378 8.10 -1.77 22.31
CA THR A 378 8.67 -3.05 22.77
C THR A 378 10.09 -2.90 23.29
N ARG A 379 10.96 -2.15 22.59
CA ARG A 379 12.35 -1.87 23.03
C ARG A 379 12.36 -1.15 24.38
N THR A 380 11.53 -0.12 24.56
CA THR A 380 11.49 0.64 25.82
C THR A 380 10.96 -0.25 26.96
N LEU A 381 9.89 -1.03 26.73
CA LEU A 381 9.35 -1.94 27.75
C LEU A 381 10.36 -3.04 28.13
N THR A 382 11.11 -3.59 27.16
CA THR A 382 12.14 -4.60 27.43
C THR A 382 13.30 -4.03 28.27
N ARG A 383 13.77 -2.81 27.97
CA ARG A 383 14.79 -2.13 28.79
C ARG A 383 14.35 -1.99 30.24
N TYR A 384 13.10 -1.63 30.50
CA TYR A 384 12.56 -1.52 31.85
C TYR A 384 12.46 -2.88 32.57
N LYS A 385 12.12 -3.95 31.85
CA LYS A 385 12.09 -5.32 32.43
C LYS A 385 13.48 -5.83 32.77
N LEU A 386 14.48 -5.55 31.96
CA LEU A 386 15.90 -5.86 32.24
C LEU A 386 16.41 -5.06 33.45
N ALA A 387 16.14 -3.77 33.50
CA ALA A 387 16.52 -2.92 34.63
C ALA A 387 15.83 -3.30 35.95
N ALA A 388 14.63 -3.87 35.88
CA ALA A 388 13.89 -4.40 37.02
C ALA A 388 14.31 -5.83 37.44
N GLY A 389 15.27 -6.46 36.75
CA GLY A 389 15.73 -7.82 37.04
C GLY A 389 14.71 -8.92 36.75
N THR A 390 13.64 -8.61 36.02
CA THR A 390 12.53 -9.54 35.72
C THR A 390 12.86 -10.46 34.52
N ILE A 391 13.87 -10.13 33.71
CA ILE A 391 14.35 -10.94 32.58
C ILE A 391 15.88 -10.92 32.62
N SER A 392 16.51 -12.09 32.61
CA SER A 392 17.96 -12.26 32.41
C SER A 392 18.30 -11.99 30.93
N GLU A 393 19.36 -11.27 30.64
CA GLU A 393 19.90 -11.20 29.29
C GLU A 393 20.30 -12.60 28.82
N THR A 394 19.48 -13.23 28.00
CA THR A 394 19.95 -14.31 27.15
C THR A 394 20.79 -13.66 26.06
N LYS A 395 22.12 -13.68 26.26
CA LYS A 395 23.12 -13.30 25.26
C LYS A 395 22.94 -14.20 24.04
N PRO A 396 22.91 -13.66 22.80
CA PRO A 396 22.82 -14.45 21.57
C PRO A 396 24.08 -15.30 21.37
#